data_4db84111bb3e7d2bbdedf2ed26c05509
#
_entry.id   4db84111bb3e7d2bbdedf2ed26c05509
#
_cell.length_a   1.000
_cell.length_b   1.000
_cell.length_c   1.000
_cell.angle_alpha   90.00
_cell.angle_beta   90.00
_cell.angle_gamma   90.00
#
_symmetry.space_group_name_H-M   'P 1'
#
loop_
_entity.id
_entity.type
_entity.pdbx_description
1 polymer ?
#
loop_
_entity_poly.entity_id
_entity_poly.type
_entity_poly.pdbx_seq_one_letter_code
_entity_poly.pdbx_strand_id
1 'polypeptide(L)'
;VEYRIDDLAREAKTTTRNVRAYQERGLLPPPTLRGRVGIYNDDHLTRLKVIDSLLQRGFTSAHIADFLSGWEQGKDLEEILGLQEIVTRKWSSAETTIIPVELIAQFLGEDNDDIVARLIEAKLIRIDGGQCEILDPTLLEVFVDLSQYGFTLEQLLDQHERTASKMNAIAESMVGSVTDHLIAQHGPGWLPKSGEVAETTEMFEKMRALAMKSAQAELARALDRVQEQALSDYLSQTLARQND
;
A
#
# COMPACT_ATOMS: atom_id res chain seq x y z
N VAL A 1 -14.67 27.60 -8.83
CA VAL A 1 -15.87 27.12 -9.52
C VAL A 1 -16.94 26.78 -8.49
N GLU A 2 -18.24 26.95 -8.85
CA GLU A 2 -19.38 26.56 -7.99
C GLU A 2 -20.00 25.25 -8.51
N TYR A 3 -20.30 24.34 -7.60
CA TYR A 3 -20.86 23.02 -7.90
C TYR A 3 -22.17 22.79 -7.14
N ARG A 4 -23.11 22.07 -7.76
CA ARG A 4 -24.18 21.37 -7.04
C ARG A 4 -23.66 20.02 -6.55
N ILE A 5 -24.34 19.39 -5.61
CA ILE A 5 -23.88 18.13 -5.01
C ILE A 5 -23.63 17.03 -6.06
N ASP A 6 -24.47 16.96 -7.11
CA ASP A 6 -24.31 15.95 -8.17
C ASP A 6 -23.08 16.22 -9.05
N ASP A 7 -22.80 17.50 -9.36
CA ASP A 7 -21.65 17.91 -10.13
C ASP A 7 -20.35 17.72 -9.32
N LEU A 8 -20.39 18.10 -8.03
CA LEU A 8 -19.28 17.91 -7.11
C LEU A 8 -18.91 16.42 -6.99
N ALA A 9 -19.91 15.55 -6.81
CA ALA A 9 -19.69 14.11 -6.70
C ALA A 9 -19.08 13.52 -7.98
N ARG A 10 -19.55 13.96 -9.15
CA ARG A 10 -19.02 13.54 -10.45
C ARG A 10 -17.57 13.98 -10.62
N GLU A 11 -17.24 15.24 -10.33
CA GLU A 11 -15.87 15.77 -10.43
C GLU A 11 -14.90 15.12 -9.43
N ALA A 12 -15.40 14.75 -8.25
CA ALA A 12 -14.62 14.03 -7.24
C ALA A 12 -14.57 12.51 -7.48
N LYS A 13 -15.20 11.98 -8.55
CA LYS A 13 -15.33 10.56 -8.86
C LYS A 13 -15.93 9.74 -7.70
N THR A 14 -16.89 10.30 -6.98
CA THR A 14 -17.56 9.68 -5.84
C THR A 14 -19.08 9.77 -6.01
N THR A 15 -19.85 9.41 -4.98
CA THR A 15 -21.31 9.45 -5.00
C THR A 15 -21.85 10.57 -4.10
N THR A 16 -23.05 11.09 -4.41
CA THR A 16 -23.73 12.06 -3.55
C THR A 16 -24.02 11.52 -2.15
N ARG A 17 -24.19 10.20 -2.03
CA ARG A 17 -24.33 9.50 -0.75
C ARG A 17 -23.04 9.64 0.08
N ASN A 18 -21.87 9.43 -0.53
CA ASN A 18 -20.60 9.60 0.13
C ASN A 18 -20.34 11.04 0.54
N VAL A 19 -20.67 12.01 -0.33
CA VAL A 19 -20.56 13.44 -0.01
C VAL A 19 -21.35 13.78 1.26
N ARG A 20 -22.61 13.31 1.37
CA ARG A 20 -23.43 13.50 2.57
C ARG A 20 -22.88 12.78 3.79
N ALA A 21 -22.43 11.54 3.64
CA ALA A 21 -21.83 10.77 4.73
C ALA A 21 -20.57 11.45 5.27
N TYR A 22 -19.76 12.07 4.42
CA TYR A 22 -18.58 12.82 4.85
C TYR A 22 -18.95 14.12 5.58
N GLN A 23 -20.02 14.78 5.18
CA GLN A 23 -20.58 15.94 5.90
C GLN A 23 -21.11 15.55 7.28
N GLU A 24 -21.89 14.47 7.37
CA GLU A 24 -22.43 13.94 8.64
C GLU A 24 -21.31 13.56 9.64
N ARG A 25 -20.17 13.10 9.12
CA ARG A 25 -18.99 12.75 9.92
C ARG A 25 -18.06 13.93 10.20
N GLY A 26 -18.40 15.15 9.77
CA GLY A 26 -17.56 16.32 9.94
C GLY A 26 -16.29 16.35 9.07
N LEU A 27 -16.17 15.43 8.11
CA LEU A 27 -15.00 15.38 7.21
C LEU A 27 -15.08 16.42 6.09
N LEU A 28 -16.29 16.81 5.69
CA LEU A 28 -16.54 17.82 4.66
C LEU A 28 -17.39 18.96 5.24
N PRO A 29 -17.00 20.24 5.09
CA PRO A 29 -17.79 21.36 5.53
C PRO A 29 -19.19 21.39 4.89
N PRO A 30 -20.19 22.02 5.52
CA PRO A 30 -21.47 22.21 4.90
C PRO A 30 -21.37 23.17 3.70
N PRO A 31 -22.22 23.00 2.67
CA PRO A 31 -22.27 23.92 1.54
C PRO A 31 -22.83 25.28 1.94
N THR A 32 -22.52 26.31 1.16
CA THR A 32 -23.21 27.59 1.25
C THR A 32 -24.61 27.45 0.71
N LEU A 33 -25.62 27.84 1.47
CA LEU A 33 -27.01 27.78 1.03
C LEU A 33 -27.38 29.00 0.16
N ARG A 34 -27.83 28.72 -1.05
CA ARG A 34 -28.46 29.73 -1.92
C ARG A 34 -29.94 29.36 -2.11
N GLY A 35 -30.77 29.93 -1.25
CA GLY A 35 -32.16 29.50 -1.10
C GLY A 35 -32.24 28.12 -0.45
N ARG A 36 -32.79 27.12 -1.17
CA ARG A 36 -32.87 25.72 -0.72
C ARG A 36 -31.77 24.82 -1.34
N VAL A 37 -30.86 25.41 -2.11
CA VAL A 37 -29.82 24.66 -2.84
C VAL A 37 -28.47 24.85 -2.16
N GLY A 38 -27.79 23.73 -1.86
CA GLY A 38 -26.41 23.72 -1.38
C GLY A 38 -25.45 23.97 -2.54
N ILE A 39 -24.59 24.97 -2.39
CA ILE A 39 -23.54 25.32 -3.35
C ILE A 39 -22.19 25.00 -2.71
N TYR A 40 -21.38 24.25 -3.42
CA TYR A 40 -20.03 23.85 -3.06
C TYR A 40 -19.01 24.59 -3.93
N ASN A 41 -17.76 24.67 -3.50
CA ASN A 41 -16.67 25.34 -4.22
C ASN A 41 -15.49 24.37 -4.45
N ASP A 42 -14.41 24.89 -5.02
CA ASP A 42 -13.19 24.12 -5.31
C ASP A 42 -12.52 23.53 -4.05
N ASP A 43 -12.65 24.18 -2.89
CA ASP A 43 -12.12 23.66 -1.62
C ASP A 43 -12.84 22.37 -1.22
N HIS A 44 -14.15 22.31 -1.41
CA HIS A 44 -14.93 21.09 -1.18
C HIS A 44 -14.48 19.96 -2.13
N LEU A 45 -14.24 20.27 -3.41
CA LEU A 45 -13.77 19.32 -4.40
C LEU A 45 -12.41 18.74 -4.02
N THR A 46 -11.49 19.62 -3.65
CA THR A 46 -10.14 19.22 -3.24
C THR A 46 -10.18 18.37 -1.97
N ARG A 47 -10.96 18.78 -0.98
CA ARG A 47 -11.13 18.04 0.27
C ARG A 47 -11.74 16.65 0.04
N LEU A 48 -12.71 16.52 -0.87
CA LEU A 48 -13.27 15.22 -1.25
C LEU A 48 -12.23 14.30 -1.88
N LYS A 49 -11.40 14.82 -2.78
CA LYS A 49 -10.32 14.04 -3.40
C LYS A 49 -9.32 13.53 -2.36
N VAL A 50 -8.98 14.36 -1.37
CA VAL A 50 -8.11 13.97 -0.26
C VAL A 50 -8.75 12.86 0.59
N ILE A 51 -10.02 13.05 1.01
CA ILE A 51 -10.76 12.06 1.81
C ILE A 51 -10.81 10.71 1.09
N ASP A 52 -11.18 10.71 -0.19
CA ASP A 52 -11.31 9.50 -0.98
C ASP A 52 -9.97 8.78 -1.15
N SER A 53 -8.91 9.53 -1.46
CA SER A 53 -7.55 9.00 -1.57
C SER A 53 -7.04 8.36 -0.27
N LEU A 54 -7.32 8.95 0.88
CA LEU A 54 -6.93 8.40 2.17
C LEU A 54 -7.74 7.15 2.54
N LEU A 55 -9.06 7.15 2.26
CA LEU A 55 -9.91 5.97 2.48
C LEU A 55 -9.50 4.77 1.62
N GLN A 56 -9.18 4.99 0.34
CA GLN A 56 -8.70 3.94 -0.56
C GLN A 56 -7.38 3.32 -0.09
N ARG A 57 -6.63 4.01 0.74
CA ARG A 57 -5.35 3.57 1.32
C ARG A 57 -5.50 2.97 2.72
N GLY A 58 -6.75 2.81 3.21
CA GLY A 58 -7.05 2.15 4.47
C GLY A 58 -7.05 3.05 5.70
N PHE A 59 -6.93 4.38 5.54
CA PHE A 59 -7.11 5.30 6.66
C PHE A 59 -8.55 5.28 7.15
N THR A 60 -8.75 5.29 8.46
CA THR A 60 -10.09 5.37 9.04
C THR A 60 -10.64 6.80 8.97
N SER A 61 -11.96 6.96 9.02
CA SER A 61 -12.59 8.29 9.08
C SER A 61 -12.09 9.13 10.27
N ALA A 62 -11.70 8.51 11.39
CA ALA A 62 -11.13 9.20 12.54
C ALA A 62 -9.75 9.77 12.21
N HIS A 63 -8.86 8.96 11.63
CA HIS A 63 -7.53 9.43 11.19
C HIS A 63 -7.64 10.57 10.17
N ILE A 64 -8.63 10.51 9.27
CA ILE A 64 -8.87 11.56 8.28
C ILE A 64 -9.40 12.82 8.96
N ALA A 65 -10.27 12.72 9.97
CA ALA A 65 -10.76 13.86 10.72
C ALA A 65 -9.61 14.60 11.44
N ASP A 66 -8.70 13.87 12.10
CA ASP A 66 -7.53 14.44 12.75
C ASP A 66 -6.61 15.16 11.75
N PHE A 67 -6.40 14.56 10.60
CA PHE A 67 -5.64 15.14 9.50
C PHE A 67 -6.28 16.44 8.96
N LEU A 68 -7.60 16.42 8.74
CA LEU A 68 -8.35 17.58 8.23
C LEU A 68 -8.51 18.70 9.26
N SER A 69 -8.54 18.40 10.56
CA SER A 69 -8.59 19.41 11.61
C SER A 69 -7.30 20.27 11.65
N GLY A 70 -6.16 19.69 11.32
CA GLY A 70 -4.92 20.41 11.09
C GLY A 70 -5.01 21.41 9.94
N TRP A 71 -5.76 21.09 8.90
CA TRP A 71 -6.03 21.98 7.76
C TRP A 71 -6.86 23.21 8.16
N GLU A 72 -7.91 23.05 8.96
CA GLU A 72 -8.77 24.16 9.40
C GLU A 72 -8.04 25.20 10.28
N GLN A 73 -6.87 24.84 10.81
CA GLN A 73 -6.02 25.72 11.60
C GLN A 73 -5.10 26.61 10.75
N GLY A 74 -5.34 26.75 9.44
CA GLY A 74 -4.69 27.73 8.56
C GLY A 74 -3.43 27.23 7.84
N LYS A 75 -3.29 25.90 7.65
CA LYS A 75 -2.22 25.34 6.83
C LYS A 75 -2.56 25.45 5.34
N ASP A 76 -1.57 25.76 4.53
CA ASP A 76 -1.71 25.90 3.08
C ASP A 76 -2.05 24.55 2.44
N LEU A 77 -2.93 24.57 1.43
CA LEU A 77 -3.39 23.38 0.72
C LEU A 77 -2.24 22.62 0.05
N GLU A 78 -1.25 23.35 -0.49
CA GLU A 78 -0.06 22.75 -1.10
C GLU A 78 0.76 21.95 -0.10
N GLU A 79 0.83 22.39 1.15
CA GLU A 79 1.53 21.69 2.24
C GLU A 79 0.84 20.39 2.62
N ILE A 80 -0.50 20.40 2.66
CA ILE A 80 -1.28 19.20 2.97
C ILE A 80 -1.19 18.17 1.84
N LEU A 81 -1.21 18.63 0.58
CA LEU A 81 -1.01 17.76 -0.58
C LEU A 81 0.41 17.20 -0.64
N GLY A 82 1.42 17.98 -0.27
CA GLY A 82 2.80 17.52 -0.13
C GLY A 82 2.93 16.41 0.92
N LEU A 83 2.35 16.59 2.11
CA LEU A 83 2.30 15.55 3.15
C LEU A 83 1.52 14.31 2.71
N GLN A 84 0.40 14.51 2.00
CA GLN A 84 -0.37 13.41 1.43
C GLN A 84 0.48 12.59 0.47
N GLU A 85 1.23 13.21 -0.42
CA GLU A 85 2.09 12.52 -1.38
C GLU A 85 3.12 11.65 -0.66
N ILE A 86 3.74 12.14 0.40
CA ILE A 86 4.73 11.39 1.19
C ILE A 86 4.12 10.18 1.87
N VAL A 87 3.02 10.40 2.61
CA VAL A 87 2.34 9.35 3.39
C VAL A 87 1.73 8.30 2.47
N THR A 88 1.32 8.71 1.27
CA THR A 88 0.60 7.87 0.33
C THR A 88 1.47 7.27 -0.77
N ARG A 89 2.73 7.66 -0.89
CA ARG A 89 3.65 7.12 -1.88
C ARG A 89 3.87 5.63 -1.65
N LYS A 90 3.60 4.81 -2.66
CA LYS A 90 3.82 3.37 -2.57
C LYS A 90 5.29 3.05 -2.29
N TRP A 91 5.56 2.03 -1.52
CA TRP A 91 6.90 1.50 -1.29
C TRP A 91 7.38 0.67 -2.49
N SER A 92 6.46 -0.03 -3.14
CA SER A 92 6.71 -0.77 -4.36
C SER A 92 6.63 0.18 -5.57
N SER A 93 7.60 0.08 -6.47
CA SER A 93 7.61 0.75 -7.77
C SER A 93 6.99 -0.11 -8.87
N ALA A 94 6.46 -1.28 -8.55
CA ALA A 94 5.87 -2.18 -9.53
C ALA A 94 4.68 -1.51 -10.22
N GLU A 95 4.78 -1.36 -11.54
CA GLU A 95 3.67 -0.94 -12.39
C GLU A 95 2.80 -2.16 -12.67
N THR A 96 1.48 -2.01 -12.54
CA THR A 96 0.56 -3.11 -12.83
C THR A 96 0.47 -3.34 -14.34
N THR A 97 0.34 -4.60 -14.74
CA THR A 97 0.18 -4.98 -16.14
C THR A 97 -1.19 -5.63 -16.35
N ILE A 98 -1.91 -5.24 -17.39
CA ILE A 98 -3.22 -5.79 -17.71
C ILE A 98 -3.08 -6.70 -18.92
N ILE A 99 -3.57 -7.94 -18.78
CA ILE A 99 -3.59 -8.95 -19.84
C ILE A 99 -4.99 -9.59 -19.95
N PRO A 100 -5.36 -10.17 -21.10
CA PRO A 100 -6.55 -11.00 -21.21
C PRO A 100 -6.49 -12.19 -20.25
N VAL A 101 -7.62 -12.53 -19.61
CA VAL A 101 -7.68 -13.63 -18.63
C VAL A 101 -7.32 -14.98 -19.26
N GLU A 102 -7.59 -15.15 -20.56
CA GLU A 102 -7.27 -16.36 -21.32
C GLU A 102 -5.76 -16.66 -21.33
N LEU A 103 -4.91 -15.64 -21.26
CA LEU A 103 -3.45 -15.82 -21.20
C LEU A 103 -3.01 -16.42 -19.86
N ILE A 104 -3.67 -16.05 -18.76
CA ILE A 104 -3.41 -16.66 -17.45
C ILE A 104 -3.85 -18.13 -17.48
N ALA A 105 -5.05 -18.45 -18.01
CA ALA A 105 -5.53 -19.81 -18.13
C ALA A 105 -4.61 -20.65 -19.01
N GLN A 106 -4.11 -20.09 -20.10
CA GLN A 106 -3.15 -20.78 -20.99
C GLN A 106 -1.80 -21.03 -20.29
N PHE A 107 -1.33 -20.11 -19.44
CA PHE A 107 -0.09 -20.26 -18.69
C PHE A 107 -0.22 -21.28 -17.54
N LEU A 108 -1.36 -21.29 -16.85
CA LEU A 108 -1.61 -22.19 -15.71
C LEU A 108 -2.06 -23.60 -16.14
N GLY A 109 -2.60 -23.77 -17.36
CA GLY A 109 -3.24 -25.00 -17.84
C GLY A 109 -4.72 -25.11 -17.46
N GLU A 110 -5.38 -26.15 -17.95
CA GLU A 110 -6.77 -26.47 -17.60
C GLU A 110 -6.80 -27.08 -16.18
N ASP A 111 -7.82 -26.78 -15.35
CA ASP A 111 -8.03 -27.23 -13.97
C ASP A 111 -7.17 -26.54 -12.87
N ASN A 112 -6.90 -25.24 -12.98
CA ASN A 112 -6.11 -24.51 -11.98
C ASN A 112 -6.90 -23.43 -11.21
N ASP A 113 -8.21 -23.63 -11.01
CA ASP A 113 -9.06 -22.67 -10.30
C ASP A 113 -8.54 -22.37 -8.88
N ASP A 114 -8.02 -23.38 -8.17
CA ASP A 114 -7.43 -23.22 -6.85
C ASP A 114 -6.18 -22.33 -6.88
N ILE A 115 -5.35 -22.46 -7.88
CA ILE A 115 -4.14 -21.64 -8.06
C ILE A 115 -4.53 -20.18 -8.35
N VAL A 116 -5.52 -19.97 -9.22
CA VAL A 116 -6.05 -18.64 -9.52
C VAL A 116 -6.62 -17.99 -8.27
N ALA A 117 -7.41 -18.74 -7.49
CA ALA A 117 -7.95 -18.25 -6.21
C ALA A 117 -6.85 -17.84 -5.24
N ARG A 118 -5.78 -18.63 -5.10
CA ARG A 118 -4.62 -18.32 -4.27
C ARG A 118 -3.85 -17.09 -4.77
N LEU A 119 -3.67 -16.94 -6.07
CA LEU A 119 -3.03 -15.76 -6.66
C LEU A 119 -3.83 -14.47 -6.36
N ILE A 120 -5.16 -14.56 -6.38
CA ILE A 120 -6.07 -13.45 -6.03
C ILE A 120 -5.97 -13.15 -4.53
N GLU A 121 -6.03 -14.17 -3.66
CA GLU A 121 -5.92 -14.01 -2.21
C GLU A 121 -4.55 -13.44 -1.80
N ALA A 122 -3.48 -13.89 -2.44
CA ALA A 122 -2.12 -13.35 -2.29
C ALA A 122 -1.96 -11.93 -2.85
N LYS A 123 -2.99 -11.36 -3.52
CA LYS A 123 -2.97 -10.05 -4.17
C LYS A 123 -1.87 -9.92 -5.23
N LEU A 124 -1.56 -10.99 -5.91
CA LEU A 124 -0.62 -11.01 -7.04
C LEU A 124 -1.33 -10.67 -8.34
N ILE A 125 -2.61 -11.06 -8.45
CA ILE A 125 -3.47 -10.73 -9.58
C ILE A 125 -4.85 -10.26 -9.11
N ARG A 126 -5.56 -9.57 -10.02
CA ARG A 126 -6.98 -9.23 -9.88
C ARG A 126 -7.67 -9.50 -11.21
N ILE A 127 -8.83 -10.18 -11.17
CA ILE A 127 -9.62 -10.48 -12.37
C ILE A 127 -10.88 -9.63 -12.35
N ASP A 128 -11.13 -8.90 -13.43
CA ASP A 128 -12.33 -8.10 -13.62
C ASP A 128 -12.68 -8.02 -15.11
N GLY A 129 -13.95 -8.25 -15.46
CA GLY A 129 -14.49 -8.05 -16.81
C GLY A 129 -13.76 -8.81 -17.93
N GLY A 130 -13.19 -10.00 -17.64
CA GLY A 130 -12.42 -10.79 -18.64
C GLY A 130 -10.97 -10.32 -18.80
N GLN A 131 -10.51 -9.41 -17.94
CA GLN A 131 -9.13 -8.96 -17.85
C GLN A 131 -8.49 -9.42 -16.55
N CYS A 132 -7.20 -9.72 -16.62
CA CYS A 132 -6.37 -10.00 -15.46
C CYS A 132 -5.36 -8.86 -15.29
N GLU A 133 -5.45 -8.17 -14.16
CA GLU A 133 -4.46 -7.19 -13.75
C GLU A 133 -3.42 -7.88 -12.87
N ILE A 134 -2.19 -7.87 -13.32
CA ILE A 134 -1.02 -8.35 -12.58
C ILE A 134 -0.59 -7.21 -11.63
N LEU A 135 -0.73 -7.43 -10.33
CA LEU A 135 -0.48 -6.40 -9.31
C LEU A 135 1.00 -6.28 -8.94
N ASP A 136 1.75 -7.37 -9.09
CA ASP A 136 3.20 -7.39 -8.91
C ASP A 136 3.87 -8.25 -9.98
N PRO A 137 4.19 -7.65 -11.16
CA PRO A 137 4.85 -8.36 -12.24
C PRO A 137 6.20 -8.96 -11.84
N THR A 138 6.96 -8.28 -10.97
CA THR A 138 8.29 -8.73 -10.54
C THR A 138 8.22 -10.06 -9.79
N LEU A 139 7.23 -10.23 -8.89
CA LEU A 139 7.05 -11.49 -8.17
C LEU A 139 6.59 -12.61 -9.09
N LEU A 140 5.74 -12.31 -10.08
CA LEU A 140 5.33 -13.32 -11.06
C LEU A 140 6.47 -13.73 -12.00
N GLU A 141 7.33 -12.79 -12.42
CA GLU A 141 8.55 -13.12 -13.18
C GLU A 141 9.45 -14.09 -12.40
N VAL A 142 9.67 -13.84 -11.10
CA VAL A 142 10.42 -14.75 -10.23
C VAL A 142 9.78 -16.13 -10.18
N PHE A 143 8.45 -16.24 -10.15
CA PHE A 143 7.76 -17.54 -10.19
C PHE A 143 8.01 -18.27 -11.51
N VAL A 144 7.91 -17.55 -12.64
CA VAL A 144 8.21 -18.11 -13.98
C VAL A 144 9.64 -18.60 -14.04
N ASP A 145 10.61 -17.81 -13.58
CA ASP A 145 12.03 -18.18 -13.59
C ASP A 145 12.30 -19.39 -12.72
N LEU A 146 11.76 -19.45 -11.51
CA LEU A 146 11.94 -20.60 -10.61
C LEU A 146 11.27 -21.87 -11.14
N SER A 147 10.16 -21.76 -11.90
CA SER A 147 9.53 -22.91 -12.51
C SER A 147 10.42 -23.62 -13.52
N GLN A 148 11.35 -22.90 -14.19
CA GLN A 148 12.34 -23.45 -15.10
C GLN A 148 13.35 -24.35 -14.38
N TYR A 149 13.52 -24.18 -13.07
CA TYR A 149 14.35 -25.02 -12.20
C TYR A 149 13.57 -26.18 -11.56
N GLY A 150 12.31 -26.40 -11.97
CA GLY A 150 11.48 -27.52 -11.54
C GLY A 150 10.63 -27.26 -10.29
N PHE A 151 10.54 -26.02 -9.82
CA PHE A 151 9.58 -25.68 -8.78
C PHE A 151 8.15 -25.68 -9.34
N THR A 152 7.21 -26.32 -8.64
CA THR A 152 5.80 -26.21 -8.99
C THR A 152 5.21 -24.87 -8.52
N LEU A 153 4.17 -24.39 -9.18
CA LEU A 153 3.52 -23.14 -8.79
C LEU A 153 2.90 -23.21 -7.39
N GLU A 154 2.42 -24.38 -6.98
CA GLU A 154 1.96 -24.61 -5.60
C GLU A 154 3.08 -24.38 -4.57
N GLN A 155 4.26 -24.96 -4.83
CA GLN A 155 5.43 -24.77 -3.96
C GLN A 155 5.84 -23.29 -3.87
N LEU A 156 5.78 -22.57 -4.99
CA LEU A 156 6.09 -21.14 -5.04
C LEU A 156 5.07 -20.30 -4.29
N LEU A 157 3.77 -20.61 -4.42
CA LEU A 157 2.72 -19.94 -3.65
C LEU A 157 2.83 -20.23 -2.16
N ASP A 158 3.07 -21.48 -1.75
CA ASP A 158 3.31 -21.84 -0.36
C ASP A 158 4.50 -21.06 0.24
N GLN A 159 5.57 -20.93 -0.53
CA GLN A 159 6.75 -20.17 -0.12
C GLN A 159 6.44 -18.68 -0.05
N HIS A 160 5.71 -18.15 -1.04
CA HIS A 160 5.29 -16.74 -1.06
C HIS A 160 4.44 -16.40 0.16
N GLU A 161 3.40 -17.15 0.46
CA GLU A 161 2.48 -16.92 1.59
C GLU A 161 3.24 -16.89 2.92
N ARG A 162 4.13 -17.87 3.13
CA ARG A 162 4.98 -17.91 4.33
C ARG A 162 5.93 -16.71 4.43
N THR A 163 6.48 -16.29 3.30
CA THR A 163 7.41 -15.15 3.24
C THR A 163 6.66 -13.85 3.44
N ALA A 164 5.54 -13.65 2.74
CA ALA A 164 4.72 -12.45 2.83
C ALA A 164 4.24 -12.18 4.27
N SER A 165 3.79 -13.23 4.98
CA SER A 165 3.39 -13.10 6.39
C SER A 165 4.53 -12.58 7.28
N LYS A 166 5.75 -13.11 7.10
CA LYS A 166 6.92 -12.66 7.88
C LYS A 166 7.36 -11.25 7.49
N MET A 167 7.31 -10.92 6.19
CA MET A 167 7.63 -9.58 5.70
C MET A 167 6.66 -8.53 6.20
N ASN A 168 5.36 -8.85 6.32
CA ASN A 168 4.37 -7.97 6.92
C ASN A 168 4.73 -7.65 8.38
N ALA A 169 5.08 -8.65 9.19
CA ALA A 169 5.49 -8.44 10.58
C ALA A 169 6.76 -7.56 10.69
N ILE A 170 7.73 -7.75 9.79
CA ILE A 170 8.92 -6.90 9.71
C ILE A 170 8.52 -5.46 9.36
N ALA A 171 7.68 -5.28 8.35
CA ALA A 171 7.21 -3.96 7.92
C ALA A 171 6.45 -3.24 9.04
N GLU A 172 5.55 -3.92 9.75
CA GLU A 172 4.83 -3.40 10.92
C GLU A 172 5.80 -2.94 12.00
N SER A 173 6.82 -3.73 12.32
CA SER A 173 7.85 -3.37 13.31
C SER A 173 8.63 -2.13 12.88
N MET A 174 9.03 -2.03 11.62
CA MET A 174 9.81 -0.91 11.10
C MET A 174 8.99 0.39 11.07
N VAL A 175 7.77 0.33 10.57
CA VAL A 175 6.85 1.49 10.52
C VAL A 175 6.46 1.90 11.93
N GLY A 176 6.14 0.94 12.81
CA GLY A 176 5.83 1.19 14.22
C GLY A 176 6.95 1.95 14.93
N SER A 177 8.19 1.54 14.76
CA SER A 177 9.35 2.20 15.39
C SER A 177 9.49 3.67 14.96
N VAL A 178 9.23 3.98 13.68
CA VAL A 178 9.24 5.37 13.19
C VAL A 178 8.09 6.16 13.78
N THR A 179 6.90 5.57 13.83
CA THR A 179 5.71 6.20 14.40
C THR A 179 5.90 6.50 15.89
N ASP A 180 6.39 5.54 16.67
CA ASP A 180 6.65 5.70 18.08
C ASP A 180 7.70 6.80 18.36
N HIS A 181 8.73 6.87 17.52
CA HIS A 181 9.75 7.91 17.62
C HIS A 181 9.16 9.30 17.38
N LEU A 182 8.33 9.45 16.34
CA LEU A 182 7.66 10.73 16.04
C LEU A 182 6.69 11.15 17.15
N ILE A 183 5.91 10.20 17.68
CA ILE A 183 5.01 10.45 18.82
C ILE A 183 5.79 10.88 20.07
N ALA A 184 6.93 10.23 20.33
CA ALA A 184 7.77 10.58 21.48
C ALA A 184 8.39 11.98 21.36
N GLN A 185 8.75 12.41 20.15
CA GLN A 185 9.35 13.74 19.92
C GLN A 185 8.32 14.87 19.84
N HIS A 186 7.18 14.63 19.24
CA HIS A 186 6.24 15.68 18.86
C HIS A 186 4.85 15.54 19.49
N GLY A 187 4.57 14.42 20.13
CA GLY A 187 3.24 14.08 20.66
C GLY A 187 2.32 13.41 19.65
N PRO A 188 1.22 12.80 20.11
CA PRO A 188 0.25 12.14 19.24
C PRO A 188 -0.46 13.17 18.35
N GLY A 189 -0.68 12.80 17.07
CA GLY A 189 -1.36 13.67 16.10
C GLY A 189 -0.51 14.84 15.59
N TRP A 190 0.79 14.85 15.84
CA TRP A 190 1.67 15.89 15.31
C TRP A 190 1.63 15.96 13.79
N LEU A 191 1.57 17.18 13.29
CA LEU A 191 1.73 17.52 11.88
C LEU A 191 2.75 18.66 11.77
N PRO A 192 3.62 18.67 10.74
CA PRO A 192 4.58 19.76 10.55
C PRO A 192 3.85 21.09 10.32
N LYS A 193 4.46 22.18 10.75
CA LYS A 193 3.95 23.54 10.52
C LYS A 193 4.23 23.97 9.09
N SER A 194 3.52 25.01 8.64
CA SER A 194 3.80 25.74 7.41
C SER A 194 5.29 26.10 7.36
N GLY A 195 5.96 25.76 6.27
CA GLY A 195 7.41 25.94 6.11
C GLY A 195 8.30 24.79 6.60
N GLU A 196 7.78 23.82 7.40
CA GLU A 196 8.53 22.63 7.83
C GLU A 196 8.25 21.42 6.92
N VAL A 197 7.27 21.53 6.02
CA VAL A 197 6.78 20.40 5.19
C VAL A 197 7.89 19.86 4.29
N ALA A 198 8.66 20.72 3.63
CA ALA A 198 9.74 20.29 2.75
C ALA A 198 10.83 19.51 3.51
N GLU A 199 11.23 19.99 4.68
CA GLU A 199 12.22 19.32 5.54
C GLU A 199 11.68 18.00 6.08
N THR A 200 10.41 17.97 6.49
CA THR A 200 9.73 16.76 6.96
C THR A 200 9.61 15.74 5.82
N THR A 201 9.31 16.18 4.59
CA THR A 201 9.30 15.34 3.39
C THR A 201 10.64 14.67 3.19
N GLU A 202 11.70 15.45 3.15
CA GLU A 202 13.06 14.94 2.95
C GLU A 202 13.46 13.96 4.07
N MET A 203 13.08 14.24 5.31
CA MET A 203 13.30 13.35 6.44
C MET A 203 12.58 11.99 6.22
N PHE A 204 11.31 11.99 5.83
CA PHE A 204 10.57 10.75 5.58
C PHE A 204 11.14 9.96 4.40
N GLU A 205 11.57 10.62 3.32
CA GLU A 205 12.21 9.95 2.20
C GLU A 205 13.54 9.29 2.60
N LYS A 206 14.34 9.99 3.41
CA LYS A 206 15.57 9.41 3.97
C LYS A 206 15.28 8.23 4.90
N MET A 207 14.30 8.34 5.79
CA MET A 207 13.89 7.25 6.67
C MET A 207 13.42 6.03 5.87
N ARG A 208 12.65 6.24 4.81
CA ARG A 208 12.22 5.18 3.88
C ARG A 208 13.40 4.46 3.24
N ALA A 209 14.34 5.22 2.67
CA ALA A 209 15.52 4.65 2.03
C ALA A 209 16.37 3.85 3.03
N LEU A 210 16.55 4.37 4.24
CA LEU A 210 17.28 3.69 5.31
C LEU A 210 16.56 2.42 5.80
N ALA A 211 15.24 2.45 5.93
CA ALA A 211 14.44 1.29 6.30
C ALA A 211 14.60 0.15 5.27
N MET A 212 14.48 0.45 3.99
CA MET A 212 14.71 -0.54 2.92
C MET A 212 16.13 -1.09 2.93
N LYS A 213 17.13 -0.23 3.09
CA LYS A 213 18.54 -0.64 3.16
C LYS A 213 18.80 -1.53 4.38
N SER A 214 18.21 -1.21 5.52
CA SER A 214 18.31 -2.04 6.73
C SER A 214 17.67 -3.40 6.54
N ALA A 215 16.44 -3.46 5.99
CA ALA A 215 15.75 -4.71 5.73
C ALA A 215 16.53 -5.62 4.76
N GLN A 216 17.09 -5.06 3.69
CA GLN A 216 17.94 -5.81 2.76
C GLN A 216 19.20 -6.37 3.43
N ALA A 217 19.89 -5.57 4.27
CA ALA A 217 21.08 -5.99 4.97
C ALA A 217 20.78 -7.12 5.98
N GLU A 218 19.71 -6.99 6.75
CA GLU A 218 19.30 -8.01 7.72
C GLU A 218 18.85 -9.31 7.03
N LEU A 219 18.14 -9.21 5.90
CA LEU A 219 17.76 -10.38 5.10
C LEU A 219 19.00 -11.10 4.55
N ALA A 220 19.97 -10.36 3.97
CA ALA A 220 21.22 -10.95 3.47
C ALA A 220 21.97 -11.69 4.58
N ARG A 221 22.15 -11.06 5.74
CA ARG A 221 22.80 -11.68 6.91
C ARG A 221 22.05 -12.92 7.42
N ALA A 222 20.70 -12.89 7.34
CA ALA A 222 19.90 -14.05 7.72
C ALA A 222 20.10 -15.20 6.72
N LEU A 223 20.16 -14.91 5.42
CA LEU A 223 20.42 -15.90 4.36
C LEU A 223 21.80 -16.52 4.52
N ASP A 224 22.84 -15.71 4.78
CA ASP A 224 24.21 -16.22 5.02
C ASP A 224 24.21 -17.25 6.15
N ARG A 225 23.62 -16.91 7.31
CA ARG A 225 23.57 -17.82 8.47
C ARG A 225 22.82 -19.12 8.19
N VAL A 226 21.67 -19.02 7.50
CA VAL A 226 20.86 -20.19 7.18
C VAL A 226 21.55 -21.08 6.15
N GLN A 227 22.22 -20.48 5.15
CA GLN A 227 22.97 -21.20 4.14
C GLN A 227 24.17 -21.98 4.76
N GLU A 228 24.93 -21.34 5.64
CA GLU A 228 26.03 -21.99 6.36
C GLU A 228 25.54 -23.21 7.17
N GLN A 229 24.41 -23.05 7.89
CA GLN A 229 23.82 -24.12 8.66
C GLN A 229 23.36 -25.29 7.77
N ALA A 230 22.62 -24.97 6.70
CA ALA A 230 22.06 -25.93 5.77
C ALA A 230 23.20 -26.75 5.07
N LEU A 231 24.28 -26.06 4.69
CA LEU A 231 25.43 -26.71 4.08
C LEU A 231 26.14 -27.67 5.08
N SER A 232 26.31 -27.22 6.32
CA SER A 232 26.91 -28.04 7.40
C SER A 232 26.08 -29.31 7.65
N ASP A 233 24.74 -29.15 7.74
CA ASP A 233 23.83 -30.27 7.97
C ASP A 233 23.85 -31.27 6.79
N TYR A 234 23.85 -30.76 5.56
CA TYR A 234 23.94 -31.59 4.34
C TYR A 234 25.22 -32.39 4.27
N LEU A 235 26.38 -31.76 4.53
CA LEU A 235 27.68 -32.44 4.54
C LEU A 235 27.75 -33.52 5.64
N SER A 236 27.24 -33.21 6.83
CA SER A 236 27.20 -34.16 7.95
C SER A 236 26.35 -35.40 7.62
N GLN A 237 25.19 -35.24 7.01
CA GLN A 237 24.32 -36.33 6.57
C GLN A 237 24.96 -37.17 5.45
N THR A 238 25.64 -36.52 4.51
CA THR A 238 26.30 -37.21 3.41
C THR A 238 27.46 -38.07 3.87
N LEU A 239 28.29 -37.55 4.81
CA LEU A 239 29.40 -38.28 5.39
C LEU A 239 28.91 -39.46 6.26
N ALA A 240 27.82 -39.30 6.99
CA ALA A 240 27.22 -40.38 7.77
C ALA A 240 26.79 -41.56 6.87
N ARG A 241 26.16 -41.28 5.71
CA ARG A 241 25.73 -42.30 4.73
C ARG A 241 26.84 -43.00 3.97
N GLN A 242 28.07 -42.45 3.93
CA GLN A 242 29.21 -43.06 3.30
C GLN A 242 29.97 -44.02 4.24
N ASN A 243 29.69 -43.95 5.55
CA ASN A 243 30.32 -44.78 6.57
C ASN A 243 29.48 -45.99 7.01
N ASP A 244 28.25 -46.12 6.49
CA ASP A 244 27.37 -47.29 6.60
C ASP A 244 27.43 -48.14 5.30
#